data_50ebf4e54d8f20ce7b771ab2a4863806
#
_entry.id   50ebf4e54d8f20ce7b771ab2a4863806
#
_cell.length_a   1.000
_cell.length_b   1.000
_cell.length_c   1.000
_cell.angle_alpha   90.00
_cell.angle_beta   90.00
_cell.angle_gamma   90.00
#
_symmetry.space_group_name_H-M   'P 1'
#
loop_
_entity.id
_entity.type
_entity.pdbx_description
1 polymer ?
#
loop_
_entity_poly.entity_id
_entity_poly.type
_entity_poly.pdbx_seq_one_letter_code
_entity_poly.pdbx_strand_id
1 'polypeptide(L)'
;GVRAGEEVLDAAAALPRFADLLSAPVLNPLLAAGPDTWAAVREAAHDALDRAEHRVALADATLHLPIEVADYVDFFSNEHHARNAGEIFRPGQDPLPTNWKHIPIGYHGRAGSIVVSGTPIVRPCGMRRSSAGPVYGPSRRLDIEAELGFVVGVGSPLGSRVPVTEFAERVFGVFLLNDWSARDLQAFETVPLGPFLGKSFATSVSPWVVPLADLSAARVDPPARDPEPADYLSDAEPWGLDITMEVRLNGHVISRPPVRENYWTGAQQLAHMTVNGAPSRTGDVYGSGTVSGPEREQRGCLLELSWGGKEPITLPDGSTRTFLEDGDEVVISATAPGPDGSVVDLGAVAG
;
A
#
# COMPACT_ATOMS: atom_id res chain seq x y z
N GLY A 1 -19.67 -2.22 -5.04
CA GLY A 1 -20.44 -2.10 -3.79
C GLY A 1 -19.79 -1.17 -2.80
N VAL A 2 -20.56 -0.70 -1.79
CA VAL A 2 -20.06 0.11 -0.68
C VAL A 2 -20.19 -0.68 0.61
N ARG A 3 -19.09 -0.86 1.35
CA ARG A 3 -19.12 -1.60 2.62
C ARG A 3 -19.74 -0.76 3.73
N ALA A 4 -20.64 -1.37 4.50
CA ALA A 4 -21.25 -0.80 5.69
C ALA A 4 -21.22 -1.85 6.83
N GLY A 5 -20.14 -1.90 7.58
CA GLY A 5 -19.92 -2.94 8.60
C GLY A 5 -19.84 -4.34 7.97
N GLU A 6 -20.75 -5.22 8.37
CA GLU A 6 -20.87 -6.60 7.85
C GLU A 6 -21.82 -6.72 6.64
N GLU A 7 -22.19 -5.61 6.02
CA GLU A 7 -23.03 -5.57 4.83
C GLU A 7 -22.34 -4.82 3.69
N VAL A 8 -22.77 -5.09 2.48
CA VAL A 8 -22.37 -4.41 1.25
C VAL A 8 -23.60 -3.86 0.55
N LEU A 9 -23.65 -2.56 0.31
CA LEU A 9 -24.64 -1.91 -0.53
C LEU A 9 -24.31 -2.20 -2.00
N ASP A 10 -25.26 -2.74 -2.76
CA ASP A 10 -25.17 -2.78 -4.23
C ASP A 10 -25.33 -1.36 -4.78
N ALA A 11 -24.22 -0.73 -5.06
CA ALA A 11 -24.20 0.66 -5.46
C ALA A 11 -24.89 0.91 -6.82
N ALA A 12 -24.84 -0.04 -7.75
CA ALA A 12 -25.50 0.11 -9.05
C ALA A 12 -27.03 0.08 -8.91
N ALA A 13 -27.56 -0.79 -8.06
CA ALA A 13 -28.98 -0.87 -7.78
C ALA A 13 -29.48 0.29 -6.91
N ALA A 14 -28.70 0.68 -5.89
CA ALA A 14 -29.06 1.75 -4.97
C ALA A 14 -28.96 3.16 -5.57
N LEU A 15 -28.09 3.34 -6.58
CA LEU A 15 -27.78 4.63 -7.20
C LEU A 15 -28.05 4.60 -8.72
N PRO A 16 -29.30 4.44 -9.18
CA PRO A 16 -29.64 4.26 -10.60
C PRO A 16 -29.18 5.42 -11.49
N ARG A 17 -29.03 6.62 -10.95
CA ARG A 17 -28.47 7.78 -11.66
C ARG A 17 -27.02 7.55 -12.12
N PHE A 18 -26.27 6.68 -11.44
CA PHE A 18 -24.86 6.38 -11.71
C PHE A 18 -24.66 4.93 -12.16
N ALA A 19 -25.74 4.22 -12.52
CA ALA A 19 -25.68 2.79 -12.86
C ALA A 19 -24.67 2.47 -13.97
N ASP A 20 -24.55 3.32 -14.99
CA ASP A 20 -23.60 3.14 -16.09
C ASP A 20 -22.13 3.10 -15.62
N LEU A 21 -21.81 3.84 -14.55
CA LEU A 21 -20.45 3.86 -13.96
C LEU A 21 -20.24 2.74 -12.95
N LEU A 22 -21.30 2.30 -12.26
CA LEU A 22 -21.23 1.41 -11.10
C LEU A 22 -21.55 -0.05 -11.42
N SER A 23 -22.07 -0.35 -12.63
CA SER A 23 -22.39 -1.72 -13.07
C SER A 23 -21.17 -2.51 -13.56
N ALA A 24 -20.04 -1.84 -13.83
CA ALA A 24 -18.81 -2.53 -14.16
C ALA A 24 -18.28 -3.33 -12.95
N PRO A 25 -17.63 -4.49 -13.17
CA PRO A 25 -17.06 -5.30 -12.09
C PRO A 25 -15.86 -4.65 -11.42
N VAL A 26 -15.43 -3.49 -11.89
CA VAL A 26 -14.27 -2.70 -11.43
C VAL A 26 -14.62 -1.22 -11.32
N LEU A 27 -13.88 -0.47 -10.51
CA LEU A 27 -14.11 0.96 -10.28
C LEU A 27 -13.60 1.86 -11.43
N ASN A 28 -12.86 1.34 -12.40
CA ASN A 28 -12.21 2.16 -13.45
C ASN A 28 -13.15 3.15 -14.17
N PRO A 29 -14.40 2.81 -14.52
CA PRO A 29 -15.32 3.81 -15.08
C PRO A 29 -15.63 4.98 -14.12
N LEU A 30 -15.84 4.69 -12.84
CA LEU A 30 -16.04 5.71 -11.82
C LEU A 30 -14.77 6.55 -11.64
N LEU A 31 -13.61 5.91 -11.56
CA LEU A 31 -12.31 6.58 -11.40
C LEU A 31 -12.06 7.59 -12.51
N ALA A 32 -12.29 7.19 -13.77
CA ALA A 32 -12.12 8.04 -14.96
C ALA A 32 -13.10 9.21 -15.02
N ALA A 33 -14.20 9.16 -14.30
CA ALA A 33 -15.25 10.19 -14.32
C ALA A 33 -14.87 11.48 -13.54
N GLY A 34 -13.82 11.43 -12.70
CA GLY A 34 -13.21 12.59 -12.07
C GLY A 34 -13.87 13.08 -10.77
N PRO A 35 -13.26 14.07 -10.11
CA PRO A 35 -13.56 14.46 -8.72
C PRO A 35 -15.02 14.90 -8.48
N ASP A 36 -15.62 15.65 -9.40
CA ASP A 36 -17.02 16.09 -9.24
C ASP A 36 -17.98 14.89 -9.21
N THR A 37 -17.71 13.89 -10.06
CA THR A 37 -18.49 12.65 -10.08
C THR A 37 -18.23 11.81 -8.84
N TRP A 38 -16.99 11.72 -8.39
CA TRP A 38 -16.64 11.00 -7.14
C TRP A 38 -17.39 11.59 -5.95
N ALA A 39 -17.41 12.92 -5.83
CA ALA A 39 -18.14 13.63 -4.77
C ALA A 39 -19.64 13.35 -4.83
N ALA A 40 -20.24 13.43 -6.03
CA ALA A 40 -21.67 13.18 -6.22
C ALA A 40 -22.07 11.73 -5.93
N VAL A 41 -21.25 10.75 -6.33
CA VAL A 41 -21.49 9.33 -6.03
C VAL A 41 -21.33 9.07 -4.54
N ARG A 42 -20.31 9.65 -3.90
CA ARG A 42 -20.06 9.53 -2.47
C ARG A 42 -21.26 10.06 -1.65
N GLU A 43 -21.71 11.27 -1.94
CA GLU A 43 -22.88 11.86 -1.28
C GLU A 43 -24.12 10.97 -1.43
N ALA A 44 -24.42 10.53 -2.66
CA ALA A 44 -25.54 9.64 -2.92
C ALA A 44 -25.41 8.27 -2.22
N ALA A 45 -24.19 7.75 -2.07
CA ALA A 45 -23.92 6.50 -1.37
C ALA A 45 -24.17 6.65 0.14
N HIS A 46 -23.71 7.76 0.75
CA HIS A 46 -24.02 8.04 2.16
C HIS A 46 -25.54 8.11 2.40
N ASP A 47 -26.27 8.84 1.56
CA ASP A 47 -27.74 8.90 1.66
C ASP A 47 -28.42 7.53 1.48
N ALA A 48 -27.84 6.66 0.65
CA ALA A 48 -28.35 5.30 0.43
C ALA A 48 -28.05 4.36 1.60
N LEU A 49 -26.96 4.59 2.34
CA LEU A 49 -26.61 3.79 3.52
C LEU A 49 -27.61 3.97 4.67
N ASP A 50 -28.38 5.04 4.71
CA ASP A 50 -29.46 5.23 5.68
C ASP A 50 -30.72 4.41 5.34
N ARG A 51 -30.78 3.81 4.13
CA ARG A 51 -31.89 2.97 3.66
C ARG A 51 -31.47 1.50 3.74
N ALA A 52 -32.36 0.63 4.17
CA ALA A 52 -32.08 -0.80 4.31
C ALA A 52 -32.15 -1.59 2.97
N GLU A 53 -32.38 -0.91 1.85
CA GLU A 53 -32.56 -1.52 0.53
C GLU A 53 -31.23 -1.83 -0.15
N HIS A 54 -31.22 -2.83 -1.03
CA HIS A 54 -30.07 -3.21 -1.88
C HIS A 54 -28.79 -3.60 -1.11
N ARG A 55 -28.93 -4.23 0.05
CA ARG A 55 -27.81 -4.72 0.85
C ARG A 55 -27.72 -6.24 0.78
N VAL A 56 -26.50 -6.73 0.81
CA VAL A 56 -26.16 -8.15 0.96
C VAL A 56 -25.20 -8.31 2.14
N ALA A 57 -25.25 -9.45 2.83
CA ALA A 57 -24.28 -9.73 3.86
C ALA A 57 -22.86 -9.85 3.24
N LEU A 58 -21.87 -9.26 3.89
CA LEU A 58 -20.48 -9.34 3.43
C LEU A 58 -20.01 -10.79 3.28
N ALA A 59 -20.46 -11.68 4.17
CA ALA A 59 -20.15 -13.12 4.13
C ALA A 59 -20.70 -13.83 2.88
N ASP A 60 -21.73 -13.29 2.24
CA ASP A 60 -22.35 -13.85 1.01
C ASP A 60 -21.77 -13.21 -0.26
N ALA A 61 -20.91 -12.19 -0.12
CA ALA A 61 -20.28 -11.49 -1.23
C ALA A 61 -18.98 -12.14 -1.65
N THR A 62 -18.76 -12.30 -2.96
CA THR A 62 -17.43 -12.67 -3.50
C THR A 62 -16.68 -11.39 -3.85
N LEU A 63 -15.55 -11.17 -3.19
CA LEU A 63 -14.74 -9.99 -3.40
C LEU A 63 -13.69 -10.23 -4.49
N HIS A 64 -13.48 -9.22 -5.34
CA HIS A 64 -12.54 -9.25 -6.46
C HIS A 64 -11.57 -8.08 -6.36
N LEU A 65 -10.57 -8.01 -7.26
CA LEU A 65 -9.77 -6.80 -7.42
C LEU A 65 -10.70 -5.62 -7.69
N PRO A 66 -10.57 -4.52 -6.93
CA PRO A 66 -11.47 -3.38 -7.06
C PRO A 66 -11.25 -2.59 -8.36
N ILE A 67 -10.12 -2.76 -9.00
CA ILE A 67 -9.69 -2.05 -10.22
C ILE A 67 -8.98 -2.96 -11.20
N GLU A 68 -9.04 -2.63 -12.48
CA GLU A 68 -8.04 -3.08 -13.46
C GLU A 68 -6.78 -2.24 -13.26
N VAL A 69 -5.71 -2.87 -12.80
CA VAL A 69 -4.43 -2.21 -12.54
C VAL A 69 -3.73 -1.95 -13.87
N ALA A 70 -3.52 -0.67 -14.21
CA ALA A 70 -2.89 -0.26 -15.46
C ALA A 70 -1.36 -0.31 -15.38
N ASP A 71 -0.78 0.14 -14.25
CA ASP A 71 0.64 0.07 -13.93
C ASP A 71 0.84 0.01 -12.41
N TYR A 72 2.05 -0.36 -11.99
CA TYR A 72 2.41 -0.41 -10.58
C TYR A 72 3.82 0.14 -10.36
N VAL A 73 3.92 1.09 -9.43
CA VAL A 73 5.19 1.62 -8.93
C VAL A 73 5.22 1.41 -7.43
N ASP A 74 6.34 0.95 -6.90
CA ASP A 74 6.53 0.83 -5.47
C ASP A 74 7.61 1.80 -5.01
N PHE A 75 7.32 2.53 -3.91
CA PHE A 75 8.19 3.52 -3.33
C PHE A 75 8.90 3.01 -2.07
N PHE A 76 9.80 3.81 -1.56
CA PHE A 76 10.61 3.54 -0.37
C PHE A 76 10.58 4.78 0.53
N SER A 77 9.37 5.14 1.01
CA SER A 77 9.09 6.49 1.52
C SER A 77 9.19 6.67 3.02
N ASN A 78 9.38 5.58 3.78
CA ASN A 78 9.45 5.61 5.24
C ASN A 78 10.90 5.62 5.73
N GLU A 79 11.31 6.67 6.49
CA GLU A 79 12.70 6.81 6.94
C GLU A 79 13.10 5.72 7.93
N HIS A 80 12.20 5.32 8.84
CA HIS A 80 12.49 4.25 9.82
C HIS A 80 12.79 2.94 9.11
N HIS A 81 11.94 2.54 8.16
CA HIS A 81 12.16 1.35 7.35
C HIS A 81 13.47 1.44 6.55
N ALA A 82 13.71 2.58 5.88
CA ALA A 82 14.89 2.76 5.06
C ALA A 82 16.19 2.66 5.87
N ARG A 83 16.22 3.21 7.08
CA ARG A 83 17.37 3.09 8.01
C ARG A 83 17.55 1.66 8.50
N ASN A 84 16.48 1.03 8.99
CA ASN A 84 16.54 -0.33 9.51
C ASN A 84 17.01 -1.32 8.42
N ALA A 85 16.42 -1.25 7.22
CA ALA A 85 16.85 -2.07 6.08
C ALA A 85 18.31 -1.80 5.69
N GLY A 86 18.72 -0.53 5.69
CA GLY A 86 20.10 -0.13 5.44
C GLY A 86 21.07 -0.73 6.44
N GLU A 87 20.81 -0.65 7.73
CA GLU A 87 21.63 -1.24 8.79
C GLU A 87 21.71 -2.77 8.70
N ILE A 88 20.59 -3.41 8.35
CA ILE A 88 20.53 -4.88 8.20
C ILE A 88 21.35 -5.35 6.99
N PHE A 89 21.21 -4.68 5.83
CA PHE A 89 21.87 -5.11 4.60
C PHE A 89 23.29 -4.58 4.42
N ARG A 90 23.63 -3.44 5.02
CA ARG A 90 24.93 -2.75 4.89
C ARG A 90 25.48 -2.30 6.26
N PRO A 91 25.67 -3.23 7.21
CA PRO A 91 26.14 -2.88 8.56
C PRO A 91 27.46 -2.09 8.52
N GLY A 92 27.51 -1.00 9.29
CA GLY A 92 28.68 -0.14 9.38
C GLY A 92 28.85 0.89 8.25
N GLN A 93 27.87 1.02 7.36
CA GLN A 93 27.76 2.07 6.35
C GLN A 93 26.65 3.05 6.73
N ASP A 94 26.56 4.20 6.01
CA ASP A 94 25.39 5.06 6.15
C ASP A 94 24.12 4.24 5.78
N PRO A 95 23.15 4.15 6.68
CA PRO A 95 21.95 3.36 6.42
C PRO A 95 21.11 3.92 5.28
N LEU A 96 21.07 5.24 5.08
CA LEU A 96 20.29 5.85 4.00
C LEU A 96 21.13 5.99 2.72
N PRO A 97 20.55 5.68 1.54
CA PRO A 97 21.12 6.11 0.27
C PRO A 97 21.26 7.65 0.23
N THR A 98 22.33 8.16 -0.39
CA THR A 98 22.64 9.60 -0.42
C THR A 98 21.55 10.47 -1.05
N ASN A 99 20.73 9.90 -1.94
CA ASN A 99 19.61 10.57 -2.61
C ASN A 99 18.25 10.40 -1.90
N TRP A 100 18.18 9.59 -0.84
CA TRP A 100 16.92 9.21 -0.21
C TRP A 100 16.11 10.41 0.33
N LYS A 101 16.82 11.38 0.96
CA LYS A 101 16.19 12.60 1.49
C LYS A 101 15.94 13.69 0.45
N HIS A 102 16.30 13.45 -0.81
CA HIS A 102 16.18 14.42 -1.90
C HIS A 102 15.07 14.07 -2.88
N ILE A 103 14.72 12.78 -3.00
CA ILE A 103 13.69 12.28 -3.92
C ILE A 103 12.94 11.10 -3.30
N PRO A 104 11.64 10.93 -3.56
CA PRO A 104 10.97 9.65 -3.33
C PRO A 104 11.59 8.58 -4.24
N ILE A 105 12.35 7.65 -3.64
CA ILE A 105 12.93 6.53 -4.40
C ILE A 105 11.84 5.49 -4.66
N GLY A 106 11.71 5.03 -5.90
CA GLY A 106 10.76 3.99 -6.28
C GLY A 106 11.30 3.12 -7.42
N TYR A 107 10.61 2.04 -7.69
CA TYR A 107 10.88 1.15 -8.82
C TYR A 107 9.58 0.72 -9.50
N HIS A 108 9.67 0.34 -10.77
CA HIS A 108 8.52 -0.21 -11.50
C HIS A 108 8.28 -1.64 -11.04
N GLY A 109 7.14 -1.84 -10.37
CA GLY A 109 6.65 -3.14 -9.95
C GLY A 109 5.96 -3.89 -11.10
N ARG A 110 5.46 -5.08 -10.80
CA ARG A 110 4.72 -5.89 -11.78
C ARG A 110 3.23 -5.80 -11.53
N ALA A 111 2.52 -4.99 -12.31
CA ALA A 111 1.06 -4.86 -12.24
C ALA A 111 0.34 -6.23 -12.44
N GLY A 112 0.88 -7.09 -13.31
CA GLY A 112 0.27 -8.38 -13.63
C GLY A 112 0.33 -9.44 -12.51
N SER A 113 0.99 -9.17 -11.39
CA SER A 113 1.01 -10.04 -10.21
C SER A 113 0.33 -9.43 -8.97
N ILE A 114 -0.42 -8.35 -9.16
CA ILE A 114 -1.32 -7.83 -8.12
C ILE A 114 -2.52 -8.75 -8.02
N VAL A 115 -2.79 -9.23 -6.80
CA VAL A 115 -3.87 -10.16 -6.49
C VAL A 115 -4.75 -9.61 -5.37
N VAL A 116 -6.00 -10.05 -5.34
CA VAL A 116 -6.93 -9.66 -4.27
C VAL A 116 -6.61 -10.37 -2.96
N SER A 117 -6.88 -9.73 -1.86
CA SER A 117 -6.85 -10.29 -0.49
C SER A 117 -7.48 -11.68 -0.43
N GLY A 118 -6.85 -12.60 0.28
CA GLY A 118 -7.25 -14.00 0.42
C GLY A 118 -6.72 -14.93 -0.68
N THR A 119 -5.98 -14.41 -1.66
CA THR A 119 -5.29 -15.23 -2.65
C THR A 119 -4.07 -15.89 -2.01
N PRO A 120 -3.95 -17.25 -2.01
CA PRO A 120 -2.76 -17.92 -1.49
C PRO A 120 -1.51 -17.57 -2.30
N ILE A 121 -0.41 -17.29 -1.61
CA ILE A 121 0.86 -16.89 -2.21
C ILE A 121 1.81 -18.08 -2.26
N VAL A 122 2.26 -18.41 -3.47
CA VAL A 122 3.24 -19.49 -3.67
C VAL A 122 4.64 -18.95 -3.40
N ARG A 123 5.39 -19.65 -2.53
CA ARG A 123 6.79 -19.30 -2.23
C ARG A 123 7.62 -19.27 -3.52
N PRO A 124 8.25 -18.14 -3.88
CA PRO A 124 8.96 -18.01 -5.14
C PRO A 124 10.30 -18.77 -5.13
N CYS A 125 10.73 -19.17 -6.31
CA CYS A 125 12.07 -19.71 -6.56
C CYS A 125 12.92 -18.69 -7.31
N GLY A 126 14.22 -18.69 -7.03
CA GLY A 126 15.18 -17.80 -7.70
C GLY A 126 16.63 -18.11 -7.29
N MET A 127 17.54 -17.29 -7.76
CA MET A 127 18.95 -17.38 -7.36
C MET A 127 19.17 -16.66 -6.01
N ARG A 128 19.94 -17.27 -5.13
CA ARG A 128 20.31 -16.73 -3.82
C ARG A 128 21.74 -17.09 -3.45
N ARG A 129 22.31 -16.38 -2.50
CA ARG A 129 23.67 -16.67 -2.00
C ARG A 129 23.66 -17.92 -1.12
N SER A 130 24.72 -18.71 -1.21
CA SER A 130 25.05 -19.78 -0.25
C SER A 130 26.55 -19.79 0.02
N SER A 131 26.97 -20.57 1.04
CA SER A 131 28.40 -20.78 1.36
C SER A 131 29.19 -21.44 0.23
N ALA A 132 28.51 -22.21 -0.63
CA ALA A 132 29.09 -22.89 -1.79
C ALA A 132 29.00 -22.10 -3.10
N GLY A 133 28.53 -20.83 -3.03
CA GLY A 133 28.28 -19.98 -4.19
C GLY A 133 26.77 -19.80 -4.47
N PRO A 134 26.40 -19.15 -5.61
CA PRO A 134 25.01 -18.95 -5.98
C PRO A 134 24.28 -20.30 -6.17
N VAL A 135 23.03 -20.36 -5.66
CA VAL A 135 22.20 -21.57 -5.78
C VAL A 135 20.78 -21.19 -6.16
N TYR A 136 20.18 -21.94 -7.07
CA TYR A 136 18.76 -21.85 -7.42
C TYR A 136 17.90 -22.65 -6.45
N GLY A 137 16.73 -22.12 -6.10
CA GLY A 137 15.76 -22.83 -5.27
C GLY A 137 14.71 -21.91 -4.66
N PRO A 138 13.82 -22.42 -3.81
CA PRO A 138 12.83 -21.64 -3.13
C PRO A 138 13.46 -20.62 -2.16
N SER A 139 12.82 -19.46 -2.02
CA SER A 139 13.20 -18.47 -1.02
C SER A 139 13.17 -19.06 0.39
N ARG A 140 14.17 -18.74 1.19
CA ARG A 140 14.27 -19.09 2.62
C ARG A 140 13.95 -17.92 3.54
N ARG A 141 13.67 -16.74 2.96
CA ARG A 141 13.40 -15.50 3.69
C ARG A 141 12.20 -14.80 3.07
N LEU A 142 11.07 -15.51 3.03
CA LEU A 142 9.80 -14.94 2.60
C LEU A 142 9.29 -13.99 3.68
N ASP A 143 8.93 -12.78 3.29
CA ASP A 143 8.57 -11.67 4.14
C ASP A 143 7.34 -10.95 3.59
N ILE A 144 6.80 -10.04 4.38
CA ILE A 144 5.73 -9.11 4.04
C ILE A 144 6.25 -7.68 4.05
N GLU A 145 5.50 -6.77 3.44
CA GLU A 145 5.62 -5.33 3.67
C GLU A 145 4.23 -4.72 3.81
N ALA A 146 3.96 -4.18 5.02
CA ALA A 146 2.70 -3.49 5.29
C ALA A 146 2.74 -2.09 4.68
N GLU A 147 1.88 -1.82 3.70
CA GLU A 147 1.90 -0.61 2.89
C GLU A 147 0.52 -0.03 2.66
N LEU A 148 0.52 1.25 2.29
CA LEU A 148 -0.63 1.93 1.72
C LEU A 148 -0.45 2.04 0.20
N GLY A 149 -1.43 1.59 -0.57
CA GLY A 149 -1.48 1.77 -2.01
C GLY A 149 -2.39 2.92 -2.39
N PHE A 150 -1.96 3.75 -3.34
CA PHE A 150 -2.72 4.87 -3.87
C PHE A 150 -3.26 4.53 -5.26
N VAL A 151 -4.51 4.88 -5.53
CA VAL A 151 -5.20 4.56 -6.79
C VAL A 151 -5.40 5.84 -7.61
N VAL A 152 -4.75 5.91 -8.77
CA VAL A 152 -4.93 7.02 -9.71
C VAL A 152 -6.30 6.91 -10.37
N GLY A 153 -7.10 7.95 -10.20
CA GLY A 153 -8.40 8.08 -10.85
C GLY A 153 -8.27 8.78 -12.20
N VAL A 154 -7.80 10.02 -12.19
CA VAL A 154 -7.63 10.83 -13.41
C VAL A 154 -6.17 10.85 -13.84
N GLY A 155 -5.88 10.23 -14.96
CA GLY A 155 -4.53 10.19 -15.52
C GLY A 155 -4.04 11.54 -16.08
N SER A 156 -2.76 11.55 -16.48
CA SER A 156 -2.10 12.70 -17.12
C SER A 156 -1.49 12.30 -18.46
N PRO A 157 -1.51 13.17 -19.49
CA PRO A 157 -0.93 12.85 -20.79
C PRO A 157 0.61 12.83 -20.77
N LEU A 158 1.19 12.09 -21.71
CA LEU A 158 2.64 12.07 -21.91
C LEU A 158 3.18 13.49 -22.14
N GLY A 159 4.27 13.83 -21.46
CA GLY A 159 4.93 15.14 -21.51
C GLY A 159 4.37 16.15 -20.52
N SER A 160 3.31 15.84 -19.77
CA SER A 160 2.79 16.70 -18.70
C SER A 160 3.39 16.31 -17.34
N ARG A 161 3.25 17.22 -16.38
CA ARG A 161 3.66 17.01 -14.99
C ARG A 161 2.43 17.18 -14.11
N VAL A 162 2.32 16.37 -13.06
CA VAL A 162 1.28 16.52 -12.04
C VAL A 162 1.93 17.18 -10.82
N PRO A 163 1.57 18.43 -10.49
CA PRO A 163 2.10 19.08 -9.29
C PRO A 163 1.46 18.48 -8.03
N VAL A 164 2.12 18.62 -6.87
CA VAL A 164 1.61 18.15 -5.58
C VAL A 164 0.22 18.70 -5.24
N THR A 165 -0.10 19.89 -5.73
CA THR A 165 -1.40 20.56 -5.53
C THR A 165 -2.57 19.89 -6.24
N GLU A 166 -2.31 19.07 -7.27
CA GLU A 166 -3.36 18.32 -8.01
C GLU A 166 -3.60 16.92 -7.44
N PHE A 167 -2.95 16.55 -6.34
CA PHE A 167 -3.04 15.19 -5.80
C PHE A 167 -4.48 14.70 -5.59
N ALA A 168 -5.32 15.48 -4.91
CA ALA A 168 -6.71 15.12 -4.65
C ALA A 168 -7.61 15.14 -5.89
N GLU A 169 -7.18 15.80 -6.97
CA GLU A 169 -7.88 15.79 -8.25
C GLU A 169 -7.53 14.58 -9.10
N ARG A 170 -6.39 13.93 -8.82
CA ARG A 170 -5.85 12.80 -9.60
C ARG A 170 -6.02 11.47 -8.90
N VAL A 171 -5.86 11.43 -7.59
CA VAL A 171 -5.93 10.20 -6.79
C VAL A 171 -7.31 10.08 -6.17
N PHE A 172 -7.99 8.97 -6.48
CA PHE A 172 -9.32 8.68 -5.95
C PHE A 172 -9.27 8.32 -4.46
N GLY A 173 -8.35 7.44 -4.10
CA GLY A 173 -8.32 6.88 -2.76
C GLY A 173 -7.13 5.95 -2.52
N VAL A 174 -7.21 5.26 -1.41
CA VAL A 174 -6.18 4.33 -0.94
C VAL A 174 -6.75 2.96 -0.63
N PHE A 175 -5.91 1.94 -0.67
CA PHE A 175 -6.19 0.60 -0.15
C PHE A 175 -4.98 0.06 0.63
N LEU A 176 -5.20 -0.98 1.42
CA LEU A 176 -4.10 -1.71 2.06
C LEU A 176 -3.40 -2.60 1.04
N LEU A 177 -2.09 -2.65 1.13
CA LEU A 177 -1.22 -3.38 0.25
C LEU A 177 -0.21 -4.20 1.07
N ASN A 178 0.04 -5.43 0.66
CA ASN A 178 1.13 -6.26 1.14
C ASN A 178 2.06 -6.58 -0.03
N ASP A 179 3.26 -5.99 -0.04
CA ASP A 179 4.29 -6.29 -1.04
C ASP A 179 5.14 -7.48 -0.56
N TRP A 180 4.74 -8.69 -0.97
CA TRP A 180 5.44 -9.92 -0.60
C TRP A 180 6.88 -9.89 -1.07
N SER A 181 7.80 -10.22 -0.17
CA SER A 181 9.23 -10.01 -0.38
C SER A 181 10.04 -11.27 -0.13
N ALA A 182 10.74 -11.76 -1.15
CA ALA A 182 11.71 -12.84 -1.01
C ALA A 182 13.10 -12.23 -0.76
N ARG A 183 13.44 -11.96 0.51
CA ARG A 183 14.60 -11.14 0.91
C ARG A 183 15.94 -11.70 0.46
N ASP A 184 16.09 -13.01 0.40
CA ASP A 184 17.33 -13.67 -0.06
C ASP A 184 17.51 -13.57 -1.59
N LEU A 185 16.41 -13.62 -2.36
CA LEU A 185 16.41 -13.38 -3.79
C LEU A 185 16.67 -11.90 -4.06
N GLN A 186 15.94 -11.01 -3.39
CA GLN A 186 16.10 -9.56 -3.47
C GLN A 186 17.56 -9.14 -3.20
N ALA A 187 18.17 -9.64 -2.12
CA ALA A 187 19.54 -9.31 -1.76
C ALA A 187 20.58 -9.81 -2.78
N PHE A 188 20.25 -10.81 -3.59
CA PHE A 188 21.14 -11.32 -4.63
C PHE A 188 21.05 -10.50 -5.92
N GLU A 189 19.87 -10.03 -6.30
CA GLU A 189 19.60 -9.44 -7.62
C GLU A 189 19.55 -7.91 -7.65
N THR A 190 19.36 -7.24 -6.50
CA THR A 190 19.03 -5.79 -6.47
C THR A 190 20.07 -4.90 -7.18
N VAL A 191 21.34 -5.27 -7.14
CA VAL A 191 22.39 -4.51 -7.83
C VAL A 191 22.66 -5.11 -9.20
N PRO A 192 22.62 -4.31 -10.30
CA PRO A 192 22.66 -2.84 -10.34
C PRO A 192 21.30 -2.13 -10.58
N LEU A 193 20.19 -2.84 -10.89
CA LEU A 193 18.98 -2.22 -11.42
C LEU A 193 17.80 -2.14 -10.44
N GLY A 194 17.95 -2.60 -9.21
CA GLY A 194 16.88 -2.65 -8.21
C GLY A 194 16.23 -4.03 -8.10
N PRO A 195 15.19 -4.18 -7.23
CA PRO A 195 14.53 -5.46 -7.00
C PRO A 195 13.74 -5.91 -8.21
N PHE A 196 13.65 -7.23 -8.43
CA PHE A 196 12.94 -7.83 -9.56
C PHE A 196 12.18 -9.09 -9.13
N LEU A 197 12.77 -10.30 -9.24
CA LEU A 197 12.08 -11.55 -8.91
C LEU A 197 11.76 -11.70 -7.41
N GLY A 198 12.53 -11.04 -6.55
CA GLY A 198 12.29 -11.01 -5.12
C GLY A 198 11.02 -10.25 -4.71
N LYS A 199 10.40 -9.52 -5.66
CA LYS A 199 9.19 -8.71 -5.47
C LYS A 199 8.07 -9.09 -6.44
N SER A 200 8.39 -9.31 -7.72
CA SER A 200 7.41 -9.42 -8.80
C SER A 200 6.56 -10.69 -8.79
N PHE A 201 6.71 -11.56 -7.78
CA PHE A 201 5.95 -12.82 -7.72
C PHE A 201 4.52 -12.63 -7.19
N ALA A 202 4.28 -11.67 -6.31
CA ALA A 202 2.95 -11.33 -5.83
C ALA A 202 2.94 -9.98 -5.08
N THR A 203 1.83 -9.24 -5.21
CA THR A 203 1.46 -8.10 -4.37
C THR A 203 -0.02 -8.25 -4.05
N SER A 204 -0.39 -8.38 -2.77
CA SER A 204 -1.80 -8.50 -2.37
C SER A 204 -2.37 -7.13 -2.03
N VAL A 205 -3.62 -6.88 -2.47
CA VAL A 205 -4.32 -5.62 -2.16
C VAL A 205 -5.70 -5.90 -1.54
N SER A 206 -6.14 -4.97 -0.68
CA SER A 206 -7.50 -4.99 -0.16
C SER A 206 -8.52 -4.83 -1.30
N PRO A 207 -9.67 -5.50 -1.24
CA PRO A 207 -10.76 -5.29 -2.19
C PRO A 207 -11.48 -3.94 -2.00
N TRP A 208 -11.15 -3.21 -0.93
CA TRP A 208 -11.78 -1.94 -0.56
C TRP A 208 -10.84 -0.78 -0.84
N VAL A 209 -11.31 0.16 -1.68
CA VAL A 209 -10.65 1.46 -1.90
C VAL A 209 -11.39 2.49 -1.08
N VAL A 210 -10.69 3.13 -0.15
CA VAL A 210 -11.22 4.23 0.68
C VAL A 210 -10.94 5.55 -0.03
N PRO A 211 -11.95 6.33 -0.41
CA PRO A 211 -11.76 7.64 -1.05
C PRO A 211 -10.95 8.59 -0.18
N LEU A 212 -10.08 9.42 -0.76
CA LEU A 212 -9.32 10.44 -0.02
C LEU A 212 -10.24 11.41 0.75
N ALA A 213 -11.44 11.66 0.21
CA ALA A 213 -12.44 12.51 0.87
C ALA A 213 -12.91 11.96 2.23
N ASP A 214 -12.92 10.64 2.41
CA ASP A 214 -13.30 10.00 3.68
C ASP A 214 -12.16 10.03 4.71
N LEU A 215 -10.94 10.32 4.27
CA LEU A 215 -9.75 10.45 5.10
C LEU A 215 -9.42 11.90 5.48
N SER A 216 -10.34 12.84 5.23
CA SER A 216 -10.10 14.27 5.51
C SER A 216 -9.77 14.56 6.97
N ALA A 217 -10.39 13.83 7.92
CA ALA A 217 -10.11 13.95 9.35
C ALA A 217 -8.78 13.28 9.77
N ALA A 218 -8.23 12.42 8.93
CA ALA A 218 -6.94 11.75 9.16
C ALA A 218 -5.75 12.54 8.61
N ARG A 219 -5.95 13.68 7.94
CA ARG A 219 -4.86 14.49 7.39
C ARG A 219 -4.05 15.13 8.50
N VAL A 220 -2.73 14.96 8.44
CA VAL A 220 -1.77 15.52 9.38
C VAL A 220 -0.54 16.05 8.64
N ASP A 221 0.23 16.90 9.30
CA ASP A 221 1.54 17.28 8.77
C ASP A 221 2.45 16.04 8.69
N PRO A 222 3.17 15.85 7.58
CA PRO A 222 4.18 14.81 7.48
C PRO A 222 5.38 15.13 8.38
N PRO A 223 6.28 14.15 8.64
CA PRO A 223 7.53 14.40 9.36
C PRO A 223 8.32 15.58 8.79
N ALA A 224 8.97 16.34 9.67
CA ALA A 224 9.81 17.47 9.26
C ALA A 224 10.91 17.02 8.29
N ARG A 225 11.16 17.82 7.26
CA ARG A 225 12.13 17.52 6.22
C ARG A 225 13.44 18.28 6.42
N ASP A 226 14.53 17.54 6.29
CA ASP A 226 15.89 18.06 6.29
C ASP A 226 16.74 17.15 5.38
N PRO A 227 17.23 17.67 4.24
CA PRO A 227 17.13 19.05 3.75
C PRO A 227 15.73 19.41 3.21
N GLU A 228 15.51 20.71 2.99
CA GLU A 228 14.30 21.22 2.32
C GLU A 228 14.12 20.55 0.95
N PRO A 229 12.92 20.03 0.61
CA PRO A 229 12.68 19.41 -0.68
C PRO A 229 12.82 20.37 -1.85
N ALA A 230 13.12 19.84 -3.03
CA ALA A 230 13.08 20.61 -4.27
C ALA A 230 11.67 21.17 -4.54
N ASP A 231 11.56 22.30 -5.23
CA ASP A 231 10.31 23.05 -5.45
C ASP A 231 9.14 22.18 -5.91
N TYR A 232 9.37 21.21 -6.80
CA TYR A 232 8.30 20.33 -7.31
C TYR A 232 7.79 19.32 -6.28
N LEU A 233 8.49 19.14 -5.15
CA LEU A 233 8.13 18.29 -4.02
C LEU A 233 7.68 19.11 -2.79
N SER A 234 7.63 20.42 -2.89
CA SER A 234 7.19 21.27 -1.78
C SER A 234 5.70 21.06 -1.50
N ASP A 235 5.37 20.69 -0.26
CA ASP A 235 3.98 20.49 0.15
C ASP A 235 3.23 21.84 0.17
N ALA A 236 2.15 21.93 -0.58
CA ALA A 236 1.21 23.06 -0.50
C ALA A 236 0.13 22.82 0.56
N GLU A 237 -0.11 21.56 0.90
CA GLU A 237 -1.08 21.07 1.87
C GLU A 237 -0.53 19.85 2.62
N PRO A 238 -0.94 19.63 3.89
CA PRO A 238 -0.50 18.46 4.63
C PRO A 238 -1.19 17.19 4.08
N TRP A 239 -0.41 16.29 3.46
CA TRP A 239 -0.86 15.00 2.97
C TRP A 239 -0.25 13.82 3.73
N GLY A 240 0.25 14.04 4.96
CA GLY A 240 0.44 12.97 5.91
C GLY A 240 -0.93 12.38 6.29
N LEU A 241 -0.98 11.08 6.57
CA LEU A 241 -2.22 10.38 6.93
C LEU A 241 -2.05 9.68 8.29
N ASP A 242 -2.89 10.03 9.24
CA ASP A 242 -2.95 9.40 10.57
C ASP A 242 -3.72 8.09 10.49
N ILE A 243 -3.11 7.12 9.82
CA ILE A 243 -3.62 5.75 9.69
C ILE A 243 -2.74 4.85 10.56
N THR A 244 -3.37 4.01 11.36
CA THR A 244 -2.68 2.97 12.13
C THR A 244 -2.99 1.61 11.54
N MET A 245 -1.95 0.92 11.07
CA MET A 245 -2.05 -0.45 10.61
C MET A 245 -1.92 -1.42 11.80
N GLU A 246 -2.47 -2.61 11.64
CA GLU A 246 -2.24 -3.75 12.52
C GLU A 246 -1.87 -4.96 11.67
N VAL A 247 -0.69 -5.55 11.95
CA VAL A 247 -0.20 -6.75 11.27
C VAL A 247 -0.40 -7.94 12.18
N ARG A 248 -1.09 -8.96 11.67
CA ARG A 248 -1.26 -10.25 12.35
C ARG A 248 -0.55 -11.36 11.59
N LEU A 249 0.08 -12.24 12.34
CA LEU A 249 0.65 -13.49 11.84
C LEU A 249 -0.02 -14.64 12.59
N ASN A 250 -0.67 -15.54 11.85
CA ASN A 250 -1.43 -16.67 12.41
C ASN A 250 -2.44 -16.24 13.49
N GLY A 251 -3.16 -15.12 13.23
CA GLY A 251 -4.13 -14.54 14.14
C GLY A 251 -3.56 -13.70 15.28
N HIS A 252 -2.24 -13.68 15.49
CA HIS A 252 -1.59 -12.92 16.56
C HIS A 252 -1.03 -11.59 16.06
N VAL A 253 -1.31 -10.50 16.79
CA VAL A 253 -0.74 -9.18 16.46
C VAL A 253 0.75 -9.20 16.70
N ILE A 254 1.52 -8.84 15.67
CA ILE A 254 2.98 -8.75 15.73
C ILE A 254 3.51 -7.32 15.63
N SER A 255 2.73 -6.40 15.03
CA SER A 255 3.12 -4.98 14.96
C SER A 255 1.93 -4.06 14.66
N ARG A 256 2.15 -2.74 14.87
CA ARG A 256 1.20 -1.65 14.55
C ARG A 256 1.92 -0.49 13.87
N PRO A 257 2.20 -0.59 12.57
CA PRO A 257 2.89 0.46 11.82
C PRO A 257 2.03 1.73 11.67
N PRO A 258 2.58 2.92 11.98
CA PRO A 258 1.88 4.20 11.82
C PRO A 258 2.22 4.85 10.47
N VAL A 259 1.23 5.02 9.59
CA VAL A 259 1.42 5.63 8.25
C VAL A 259 1.87 7.09 8.34
N ARG A 260 1.49 7.79 9.41
CA ARG A 260 1.90 9.18 9.67
C ARG A 260 3.44 9.39 9.71
N GLU A 261 4.20 8.32 9.92
CA GLU A 261 5.68 8.33 9.91
C GLU A 261 6.28 8.25 8.50
N ASN A 262 5.47 8.20 7.45
CA ASN A 262 5.98 8.26 6.09
C ASN A 262 6.57 9.64 5.80
N TYR A 263 7.87 9.66 5.45
CA TYR A 263 8.61 10.89 5.14
C TYR A 263 8.14 11.52 3.82
N TRP A 264 7.96 10.72 2.76
CA TRP A 264 7.39 11.16 1.49
C TRP A 264 5.91 10.85 1.44
N THR A 265 5.08 11.87 1.17
CA THR A 265 3.62 11.73 1.07
C THR A 265 3.20 11.16 -0.28
N GLY A 266 1.96 10.63 -0.37
CA GLY A 266 1.41 10.18 -1.65
C GLY A 266 1.35 11.28 -2.72
N ALA A 267 1.19 12.55 -2.31
CA ALA A 267 1.22 13.69 -3.22
C ALA A 267 2.61 13.90 -3.83
N GLN A 268 3.66 13.79 -3.02
CA GLN A 268 5.04 13.91 -3.48
C GLN A 268 5.48 12.73 -4.35
N GLN A 269 5.01 11.52 -4.03
CA GLN A 269 5.26 10.33 -4.84
C GLN A 269 4.66 10.50 -6.25
N LEU A 270 3.40 10.94 -6.36
CA LEU A 270 2.75 11.21 -7.64
C LEU A 270 3.47 12.30 -8.44
N ALA A 271 3.83 13.40 -7.78
CA ALA A 271 4.57 14.48 -8.43
C ALA A 271 5.92 13.98 -8.96
N HIS A 272 6.63 13.14 -8.18
CA HIS A 272 7.91 12.57 -8.60
C HIS A 272 7.78 11.59 -9.77
N MET A 273 6.75 10.75 -9.77
CA MET A 273 6.48 9.81 -10.88
C MET A 273 6.28 10.52 -12.23
N THR A 274 5.78 11.75 -12.22
CA THR A 274 5.37 12.47 -13.43
C THR A 274 6.27 13.68 -13.79
N VAL A 275 7.19 14.08 -12.91
CA VAL A 275 8.01 15.30 -13.11
C VAL A 275 8.83 15.28 -14.38
N ASN A 276 9.22 14.12 -14.88
CA ASN A 276 9.95 13.93 -16.14
C ASN A 276 9.04 13.90 -17.38
N GLY A 277 7.70 14.04 -17.19
CA GLY A 277 6.71 13.95 -18.26
C GLY A 277 6.19 12.54 -18.53
N ALA A 278 6.48 11.57 -17.66
CA ALA A 278 5.84 10.25 -17.76
C ALA A 278 4.32 10.39 -17.51
N PRO A 279 3.46 9.73 -18.33
CA PRO A 279 2.03 9.81 -18.14
C PRO A 279 1.60 9.00 -16.92
N SER A 280 0.45 9.36 -16.34
CA SER A 280 -0.31 8.47 -15.46
C SER A 280 -1.63 8.08 -16.12
N ARG A 281 -2.22 6.95 -15.71
CA ARG A 281 -3.46 6.41 -16.28
C ARG A 281 -4.46 6.11 -15.16
N THR A 282 -5.74 6.14 -15.50
CA THR A 282 -6.79 5.58 -14.63
C THR A 282 -6.47 4.13 -14.30
N GLY A 283 -6.41 3.81 -13.01
CA GLY A 283 -6.07 2.48 -12.52
C GLY A 283 -4.56 2.23 -12.30
N ASP A 284 -3.68 3.23 -12.52
CA ASP A 284 -2.31 3.14 -12.02
C ASP A 284 -2.33 3.08 -10.50
N VAL A 285 -1.45 2.25 -9.94
CA VAL A 285 -1.26 2.06 -8.51
C VAL A 285 0.17 2.43 -8.13
N TYR A 286 0.33 3.06 -6.99
CA TYR A 286 1.65 3.18 -6.39
C TYR A 286 1.62 2.90 -4.89
N GLY A 287 2.55 2.05 -4.43
CA GLY A 287 2.74 1.69 -3.04
C GLY A 287 3.58 2.72 -2.30
N SER A 288 3.29 2.92 -1.02
CA SER A 288 4.06 3.84 -0.16
C SER A 288 5.48 3.36 0.13
N GLY A 289 5.76 2.09 -0.10
CA GLY A 289 6.83 1.38 0.57
C GLY A 289 6.45 0.99 1.99
N THR A 290 7.18 0.05 2.56
CA THR A 290 6.94 -0.46 3.91
C THR A 290 6.79 0.66 4.93
N VAL A 291 5.70 0.64 5.67
CA VAL A 291 5.43 1.57 6.77
C VAL A 291 6.06 1.04 8.05
N SER A 292 6.86 1.87 8.71
CA SER A 292 7.45 1.57 10.02
C SER A 292 7.49 2.81 10.89
N GLY A 293 7.47 2.62 12.21
CA GLY A 293 7.68 3.67 13.21
C GLY A 293 8.99 3.45 13.97
N PRO A 294 9.28 4.33 14.94
CA PRO A 294 10.51 4.29 15.71
C PRO A 294 10.65 3.03 16.60
N GLU A 295 9.54 2.52 17.11
CA GLU A 295 9.56 1.39 18.02
C GLU A 295 9.53 0.05 17.29
N ARG A 296 10.02 -1.02 17.94
CA ARG A 296 10.05 -2.37 17.36
C ARG A 296 8.65 -2.86 16.97
N GLU A 297 7.67 -2.62 17.83
CA GLU A 297 6.26 -3.01 17.66
C GLU A 297 5.54 -2.19 16.58
N GLN A 298 6.23 -1.25 15.95
CA GLN A 298 5.73 -0.40 14.86
C GLN A 298 6.37 -0.73 13.51
N ARG A 299 7.16 -1.80 13.41
CA ARG A 299 7.86 -2.19 12.17
C ARG A 299 6.94 -2.98 11.24
N GLY A 300 6.93 -2.63 9.97
CA GLY A 300 5.98 -3.14 8.98
C GLY A 300 6.40 -4.40 8.24
N CYS A 301 7.55 -5.01 8.57
CA CYS A 301 8.00 -6.25 7.95
C CYS A 301 8.77 -7.15 8.92
N LEU A 302 8.85 -8.46 8.61
CA LEU A 302 9.58 -9.43 9.42
C LEU A 302 11.09 -9.20 9.36
N LEU A 303 11.62 -8.68 8.26
CA LEU A 303 13.03 -8.28 8.15
C LEU A 303 13.45 -7.38 9.30
N GLU A 304 12.64 -6.37 9.61
CA GLU A 304 12.91 -5.41 10.67
C GLU A 304 12.58 -5.99 12.05
N LEU A 305 11.42 -6.67 12.20
CA LEU A 305 10.97 -7.27 13.45
C LEU A 305 11.94 -8.33 13.96
N SER A 306 12.50 -9.14 13.05
CA SER A 306 13.47 -10.18 13.36
C SER A 306 14.92 -9.73 13.23
N TRP A 307 15.15 -8.47 12.90
CA TRP A 307 16.48 -7.88 12.65
C TRP A 307 17.33 -8.74 11.70
N GLY A 308 16.76 -9.01 10.52
CA GLY A 308 17.41 -9.87 9.50
C GLY A 308 17.50 -11.33 9.88
N GLY A 309 16.65 -11.81 10.80
CA GLY A 309 16.61 -13.17 11.28
C GLY A 309 17.49 -13.45 12.51
N LYS A 310 18.05 -12.40 13.14
CA LYS A 310 18.88 -12.54 14.35
C LYS A 310 18.06 -12.56 15.64
N GLU A 311 16.86 -11.97 15.61
CA GLU A 311 15.97 -11.79 16.76
C GLU A 311 14.60 -12.43 16.45
N PRO A 312 14.40 -13.72 16.72
CA PRO A 312 13.12 -14.37 16.41
C PRO A 312 11.94 -13.68 17.10
N ILE A 313 10.81 -13.63 16.39
CA ILE A 313 9.52 -13.18 16.91
C ILE A 313 8.89 -14.38 17.60
N THR A 314 8.56 -14.26 18.89
CA THR A 314 7.83 -15.29 19.63
C THR A 314 6.34 -14.96 19.62
N LEU A 315 5.53 -15.87 19.10
CA LEU A 315 4.07 -15.76 19.11
C LEU A 315 3.50 -16.25 20.45
N PRO A 316 2.28 -15.82 20.81
CA PRO A 316 1.66 -16.21 22.10
C PRO A 316 1.47 -17.74 22.28
N ASP A 317 1.41 -18.51 21.20
CA ASP A 317 1.35 -19.97 21.23
C ASP A 317 2.71 -20.64 21.49
N GLY A 318 3.78 -19.86 21.65
CA GLY A 318 5.15 -20.29 21.86
C GLY A 318 5.94 -20.62 20.59
N SER A 319 5.32 -20.57 19.42
CA SER A 319 6.04 -20.71 18.14
C SER A 319 6.90 -19.47 17.87
N THR A 320 7.93 -19.62 17.04
CA THR A 320 8.84 -18.53 16.69
C THR A 320 8.95 -18.38 15.18
N ARG A 321 9.11 -17.14 14.71
CA ARG A 321 9.37 -16.83 13.31
C ARG A 321 10.50 -15.82 13.18
N THR A 322 11.30 -15.99 12.15
CA THR A 322 12.23 -14.96 11.65
C THR A 322 11.75 -14.44 10.29
N PHE A 323 11.25 -15.33 9.46
CA PHE A 323 10.58 -15.12 8.18
C PHE A 323 9.39 -16.08 8.10
N LEU A 324 8.56 -15.92 7.08
CA LEU A 324 7.37 -16.76 6.90
C LEU A 324 7.73 -18.21 6.57
N GLU A 325 6.97 -19.12 7.15
CA GLU A 325 6.97 -20.55 6.84
C GLU A 325 5.76 -20.91 5.96
N ASP A 326 5.81 -22.08 5.31
CA ASP A 326 4.69 -22.54 4.50
C ASP A 326 3.49 -22.84 5.40
N GLY A 327 2.32 -22.27 5.06
CA GLY A 327 1.10 -22.37 5.85
C GLY A 327 0.88 -21.23 6.85
N ASP A 328 1.81 -20.28 6.96
CA ASP A 328 1.57 -19.06 7.72
C ASP A 328 0.54 -18.18 6.99
N GLU A 329 -0.35 -17.56 7.76
CA GLU A 329 -1.31 -16.54 7.31
C GLU A 329 -0.91 -15.17 7.84
N VAL A 330 -0.93 -14.17 6.96
CA VAL A 330 -0.74 -12.77 7.33
C VAL A 330 -2.01 -11.99 7.03
N VAL A 331 -2.42 -11.15 7.99
CA VAL A 331 -3.52 -10.20 7.81
C VAL A 331 -3.03 -8.80 8.21
N ILE A 332 -3.18 -7.84 7.31
CA ILE A 332 -2.91 -6.43 7.56
C ILE A 332 -4.26 -5.71 7.49
N SER A 333 -4.66 -5.08 8.59
CA SER A 333 -5.84 -4.21 8.68
C SER A 333 -5.41 -2.80 9.08
N ALA A 334 -6.28 -1.81 8.88
CA ALA A 334 -5.98 -0.45 9.33
C ALA A 334 -7.23 0.34 9.65
N THR A 335 -7.05 1.34 10.52
CA THR A 335 -8.07 2.32 10.86
C THR A 335 -7.51 3.74 10.80
N ALA A 336 -8.40 4.70 10.57
CA ALA A 336 -8.08 6.11 10.55
C ALA A 336 -9.14 6.91 11.34
N PRO A 337 -8.80 8.09 11.88
CA PRO A 337 -9.80 9.03 12.39
C PRO A 337 -10.79 9.43 11.29
N GLY A 338 -12.07 9.33 11.59
CA GLY A 338 -13.15 9.82 10.75
C GLY A 338 -13.73 11.13 11.26
N PRO A 339 -14.68 11.75 10.51
CA PRO A 339 -15.36 12.95 10.97
C PRO A 339 -16.12 12.69 12.27
N ASP A 340 -16.25 13.74 13.10
CA ASP A 340 -17.01 13.74 14.38
C ASP A 340 -16.56 12.66 15.39
N GLY A 341 -15.28 12.25 15.35
CA GLY A 341 -14.72 11.24 16.23
C GLY A 341 -15.10 9.80 15.87
N SER A 342 -15.65 9.58 14.69
CA SER A 342 -15.85 8.25 14.12
C SER A 342 -14.52 7.60 13.71
N VAL A 343 -14.58 6.34 13.33
CA VAL A 343 -13.42 5.58 12.82
C VAL A 343 -13.71 5.13 11.41
N VAL A 344 -12.78 5.39 10.50
CA VAL A 344 -12.78 4.83 9.14
C VAL A 344 -12.03 3.50 9.18
N ASP A 345 -12.71 2.41 8.83
CA ASP A 345 -12.12 1.08 8.65
C ASP A 345 -11.66 0.94 7.18
N LEU A 346 -10.35 0.74 6.96
CA LEU A 346 -9.79 0.54 5.63
C LEU A 346 -9.94 -0.91 5.14
N GLY A 347 -10.56 -1.78 5.92
CA GLY A 347 -10.67 -3.20 5.64
C GLY A 347 -9.37 -3.94 5.95
N ALA A 348 -9.15 -5.04 5.22
CA ALA A 348 -7.98 -5.88 5.42
C ALA A 348 -7.42 -6.42 4.10
N VAL A 349 -6.13 -6.75 4.10
CA VAL A 349 -5.47 -7.57 3.10
C VAL A 349 -4.88 -8.80 3.77
N ALA A 350 -5.21 -9.98 3.26
CA ALA A 350 -4.80 -11.29 3.77
C ALA A 350 -4.11 -12.12 2.68
N GLY A 351 -3.23 -13.04 3.09
CA GLY A 351 -2.60 -13.99 2.19
C GLY A 351 -1.70 -14.97 2.94
#